data_fc5d8eb36effba97711c91a4f8c8ca3a
#
_entry.id   fc5d8eb36effba97711c91a4f8c8ca3a
#
_cell.length_a   1.000
_cell.length_b   1.000
_cell.length_c   1.000
_cell.angle_alpha   90.00
_cell.angle_beta   90.00
_cell.angle_gamma   90.00
#
_symmetry.space_group_name_H-M   'P 1'
#
loop_
_entity.id
_entity.type
_entity.pdbx_description
1 polymer ?
#
loop_
_entity_poly.entity_id
_entity_poly.type
_entity_poly.pdbx_seq_one_letter_code
_entity_poly.pdbx_strand_id
1 'polypeptide(L)'
;MTTIPEVPQSHAEAGRELMLRVRALRESVPGLILIPNERLKELINAASVSDEFLENVMIGVEATPDLASASKLVSADVRDVIEFSRAYAGAIGEVELLFRMLRHTIIVRRAKVGQEALKAFALAKGLNRPRKSDLFVPHLEAMRRALGRGRRKPAAETPETAA
;
A
#
# COMPACT_ATOMS: atom_id res chain seq x y z
N MET A 1 6.65 3.15 34.27
CA MET A 1 5.87 4.41 34.03
C MET A 1 5.47 4.40 32.57
N THR A 2 4.22 4.07 32.28
CA THR A 2 3.66 4.02 30.91
C THR A 2 3.29 5.44 30.54
N THR A 3 4.08 6.08 29.70
CA THR A 3 3.78 7.40 29.17
C THR A 3 2.54 7.28 28.30
N ILE A 4 1.42 7.85 28.73
CA ILE A 4 0.21 7.96 27.92
C ILE A 4 0.61 8.82 26.70
N PRO A 5 0.45 8.32 25.46
CA PRO A 5 0.78 9.10 24.29
C PRO A 5 -0.13 10.34 24.26
N GLU A 6 0.49 11.51 24.21
CA GLU A 6 -0.19 12.79 24.05
C GLU A 6 -1.07 12.73 22.81
N VAL A 7 -2.38 12.95 22.97
CA VAL A 7 -3.33 12.89 21.84
C VAL A 7 -2.99 14.04 20.89
N PRO A 8 -2.64 13.78 19.65
CA PRO A 8 -2.24 14.83 18.72
C PRO A 8 -3.39 15.82 18.53
N GLN A 9 -3.06 17.12 18.63
CA GLN A 9 -4.05 18.22 18.58
C GLN A 9 -4.76 18.32 17.23
N SER A 10 -4.17 17.74 16.17
CA SER A 10 -4.78 17.71 14.84
C SER A 10 -4.47 16.42 14.06
N HIS A 11 -5.35 16.05 13.13
CA HIS A 11 -5.09 14.93 12.22
C HIS A 11 -3.85 15.13 11.33
N ALA A 12 -3.49 16.38 11.06
CA ALA A 12 -2.30 16.71 10.28
C ALA A 12 -1.02 16.43 11.08
N GLU A 13 -1.02 16.71 12.38
CA GLU A 13 0.12 16.40 13.26
C GLU A 13 0.26 14.90 13.48
N ALA A 14 -0.84 14.22 13.78
CA ALA A 14 -0.86 12.75 13.89
C ALA A 14 -0.35 12.07 12.62
N GLY A 15 -0.76 12.56 11.45
CA GLY A 15 -0.31 12.05 10.17
C GLY A 15 1.18 12.27 9.92
N ARG A 16 1.71 13.44 10.30
CA ARG A 16 3.15 13.73 10.21
C ARG A 16 3.96 12.85 11.15
N GLU A 17 3.51 12.70 12.39
CA GLU A 17 4.17 11.85 13.37
C GLU A 17 4.20 10.38 12.90
N LEU A 18 3.07 9.85 12.43
CA LEU A 18 3.02 8.50 11.87
C LEU A 18 3.98 8.33 10.70
N MET A 19 4.05 9.31 9.79
CA MET A 19 4.98 9.27 8.66
C MET A 19 6.45 9.24 9.12
N LEU A 20 6.80 9.99 10.15
CA LEU A 20 8.16 9.96 10.73
C LEU A 20 8.48 8.61 11.35
N ARG A 21 7.54 8.02 12.10
CA ARG A 21 7.70 6.67 12.67
C ARG A 21 7.88 5.60 11.60
N VAL A 22 7.08 5.65 10.53
CA VAL A 22 7.22 4.71 9.39
C VAL A 22 8.56 4.89 8.68
N ARG A 23 9.05 6.13 8.56
CA ARG A 23 10.38 6.41 8.00
C ARG A 23 11.48 5.83 8.88
N ALA A 24 11.44 6.07 10.19
CA ALA A 24 12.40 5.50 11.14
C ALA A 24 12.38 3.96 11.12
N LEU A 25 11.19 3.36 11.03
CA LEU A 25 11.06 1.90 10.88
C LEU A 25 11.76 1.40 9.61
N ARG A 26 11.58 2.08 8.48
CA ARG A 26 12.27 1.73 7.24
C ARG A 26 13.79 1.81 7.37
N GLU A 27 14.29 2.81 8.09
CA GLU A 27 15.74 3.01 8.32
C GLU A 27 16.33 1.98 9.30
N SER A 28 15.50 1.38 10.17
CA SER A 28 15.94 0.38 11.13
C SER A 28 16.16 -1.02 10.54
N VAL A 29 15.64 -1.29 9.34
CA VAL A 29 15.82 -2.58 8.68
C VAL A 29 17.00 -2.51 7.72
N PRO A 30 18.08 -3.28 7.94
CA PRO A 30 19.24 -3.26 7.09
C PRO A 30 18.94 -3.87 5.71
N GLY A 31 19.59 -3.36 4.68
CA GLY A 31 19.57 -3.96 3.35
C GLY A 31 18.24 -3.87 2.58
N LEU A 32 17.30 -3.01 3.01
CA LEU A 32 16.05 -2.80 2.25
C LEU A 32 16.35 -2.27 0.85
N ILE A 33 15.83 -2.93 -0.15
CA ILE A 33 15.94 -2.54 -1.56
C ILE A 33 14.55 -2.32 -2.17
N LEU A 34 14.50 -1.40 -3.13
CA LEU A 34 13.34 -1.21 -4.00
C LEU A 34 13.75 -1.53 -5.42
N ILE A 35 13.06 -2.50 -6.03
CA ILE A 35 13.32 -2.92 -7.42
C ILE A 35 12.10 -2.64 -8.30
N PRO A 36 12.29 -2.35 -9.61
CA PRO A 36 11.19 -2.22 -10.57
C PRO A 36 10.38 -3.52 -10.69
N ASN A 37 9.08 -3.37 -10.98
CA ASN A 37 8.16 -4.51 -11.09
C ASN A 37 8.56 -5.54 -12.18
N GLU A 38 9.18 -5.09 -13.27
CA GLU A 38 9.68 -5.94 -14.34
C GLU A 38 10.75 -6.89 -13.81
N ARG A 39 11.75 -6.34 -13.12
CA ARG A 39 12.81 -7.13 -12.50
C ARG A 39 12.31 -8.03 -11.37
N LEU A 40 11.30 -7.58 -10.61
CA LEU A 40 10.68 -8.41 -9.58
C LEU A 40 10.06 -9.68 -10.18
N LYS A 41 9.38 -9.58 -11.33
CA LYS A 41 8.79 -10.73 -12.03
C LYS A 41 9.83 -11.76 -12.46
N GLU A 42 11.00 -11.33 -12.88
CA GLU A 42 12.11 -12.22 -13.25
C GLU A 42 12.64 -13.00 -12.04
N LEU A 43 12.67 -12.36 -10.87
CA LEU A 43 13.20 -12.95 -9.64
C LEU A 43 12.22 -13.88 -8.93
N ILE A 44 10.90 -13.69 -9.10
CA ILE A 44 9.86 -14.42 -8.35
C ILE A 44 10.01 -15.94 -8.50
N ASN A 45 10.34 -16.44 -9.69
CA ASN A 45 10.47 -17.88 -9.91
C ASN A 45 11.59 -18.49 -9.05
N ALA A 46 12.75 -17.81 -9.00
CA ALA A 46 13.87 -18.26 -8.19
C ALA A 46 13.61 -18.05 -6.68
N ALA A 47 12.88 -16.98 -6.33
CA ALA A 47 12.51 -16.66 -4.95
C ALA A 47 11.39 -17.54 -4.38
N SER A 48 10.69 -18.32 -5.22
CA SER A 48 9.59 -19.19 -4.80
C SER A 48 10.02 -20.57 -4.29
N VAL A 49 11.32 -20.87 -4.29
CA VAL A 49 11.84 -22.12 -3.71
C VAL A 49 11.62 -22.13 -2.18
N SER A 50 11.25 -23.29 -1.64
CA SER A 50 11.00 -23.42 -0.19
C SER A 50 12.28 -23.42 0.63
N ASP A 51 12.16 -23.01 1.89
CA ASP A 51 13.27 -23.11 2.86
C ASP A 51 13.81 -24.54 2.93
N GLU A 52 12.93 -25.54 2.94
CA GLU A 52 13.28 -26.96 2.97
C GLU A 52 14.12 -27.36 1.76
N PHE A 53 13.78 -26.85 0.56
CA PHE A 53 14.59 -27.08 -0.64
C PHE A 53 15.98 -26.48 -0.47
N LEU A 54 16.09 -25.24 0.00
CA LEU A 54 17.36 -24.56 0.22
C LEU A 54 18.23 -25.31 1.25
N GLU A 55 17.64 -25.75 2.36
CA GLU A 55 18.32 -26.52 3.39
C GLU A 55 18.83 -27.87 2.84
N ASN A 56 18.03 -28.60 2.06
CA ASN A 56 18.44 -29.88 1.45
C ASN A 56 19.55 -29.72 0.41
N VAL A 57 19.50 -28.66 -0.41
CA VAL A 57 20.56 -28.34 -1.37
C VAL A 57 21.85 -28.00 -0.62
N MET A 58 21.77 -27.21 0.45
CA MET A 58 22.94 -26.89 1.29
C MET A 58 23.59 -28.14 1.87
N ILE A 59 22.80 -29.08 2.43
CA ILE A 59 23.31 -30.34 2.93
C ILE A 59 23.99 -31.17 1.83
N GLY A 60 23.40 -31.22 0.65
CA GLY A 60 23.98 -31.91 -0.51
C GLY A 60 25.32 -31.32 -0.97
N VAL A 61 25.40 -29.97 -0.99
CA VAL A 61 26.64 -29.25 -1.33
C VAL A 61 27.74 -29.52 -0.29
N GLU A 62 27.41 -29.47 0.98
CA GLU A 62 28.37 -29.76 2.07
C GLU A 62 28.85 -31.21 2.09
N ALA A 63 27.99 -32.17 1.71
CA ALA A 63 28.31 -33.58 1.71
C ALA A 63 29.10 -34.05 0.46
N THR A 64 29.10 -33.30 -0.62
CA THR A 64 29.64 -33.74 -1.91
C THR A 64 30.68 -32.74 -2.44
N PRO A 65 32.01 -33.07 -2.36
CA PRO A 65 33.09 -32.18 -2.77
C PRO A 65 32.99 -31.72 -4.22
N ASP A 66 32.56 -32.59 -5.15
CA ASP A 66 32.38 -32.26 -6.56
C ASP A 66 31.27 -31.24 -6.76
N LEU A 67 30.16 -31.35 -6.00
CA LEU A 67 29.06 -30.40 -6.03
C LEU A 67 29.47 -29.08 -5.38
N ALA A 68 30.23 -29.12 -4.30
CA ALA A 68 30.76 -27.91 -3.65
C ALA A 68 31.71 -27.11 -4.58
N SER A 69 32.53 -27.82 -5.37
CA SER A 69 33.46 -27.19 -6.32
C SER A 69 32.74 -26.61 -7.55
N ALA A 70 31.65 -27.23 -7.99
CA ALA A 70 30.86 -26.80 -9.15
C ALA A 70 29.81 -25.72 -8.80
N SER A 71 29.32 -25.69 -7.55
CA SER A 71 28.32 -24.74 -7.07
C SER A 71 28.98 -23.45 -6.55
N LYS A 72 28.33 -22.32 -6.80
CA LYS A 72 28.68 -21.04 -6.17
C LYS A 72 27.87 -20.77 -4.89
N LEU A 73 27.07 -21.75 -4.45
CA LEU A 73 26.21 -21.61 -3.28
C LEU A 73 27.07 -21.67 -2.02
N VAL A 74 26.91 -20.67 -1.18
CA VAL A 74 27.59 -20.57 0.12
C VAL A 74 26.58 -20.86 1.22
N SER A 75 26.88 -21.83 2.08
CA SER A 75 25.97 -22.23 3.18
C SER A 75 25.62 -21.08 4.12
N ALA A 76 26.55 -20.13 4.33
CA ALA A 76 26.29 -18.96 5.15
C ALA A 76 25.20 -18.06 4.53
N ASP A 77 25.23 -17.88 3.21
CA ASP A 77 24.24 -17.07 2.48
C ASP A 77 22.84 -17.70 2.56
N VAL A 78 22.78 -19.04 2.45
CA VAL A 78 21.49 -19.77 2.57
C VAL A 78 20.88 -19.59 3.96
N ARG A 79 21.69 -19.74 5.00
CA ARG A 79 21.23 -19.54 6.40
C ARG A 79 20.78 -18.12 6.64
N ASP A 80 21.52 -17.13 6.18
CA ASP A 80 21.20 -15.71 6.31
C ASP A 80 19.85 -15.37 5.64
N VAL A 81 19.62 -15.86 4.41
CA VAL A 81 18.36 -15.64 3.68
C VAL A 81 17.17 -16.26 4.40
N ILE A 82 17.31 -17.48 4.92
CA ILE A 82 16.24 -18.16 5.66
C ILE A 82 15.97 -17.44 6.98
N GLU A 83 17.00 -17.06 7.72
CA GLU A 83 16.88 -16.31 8.98
C GLU A 83 16.25 -14.95 8.77
N PHE A 84 16.71 -14.20 7.76
CA PHE A 84 16.12 -12.91 7.37
C PHE A 84 14.64 -13.04 7.05
N SER A 85 14.27 -13.99 6.20
CA SER A 85 12.89 -14.22 5.80
C SER A 85 11.99 -14.54 6.99
N ARG A 86 12.43 -15.41 7.90
CA ARG A 86 11.70 -15.79 9.12
C ARG A 86 11.58 -14.62 10.10
N ALA A 87 12.66 -13.88 10.31
CA ALA A 87 12.68 -12.75 11.23
C ALA A 87 11.73 -11.62 10.83
N TYR A 88 11.64 -11.33 9.52
CA TYR A 88 10.84 -10.20 9.04
C TYR A 88 9.43 -10.56 8.57
N ALA A 89 9.06 -11.84 8.47
CA ALA A 89 7.73 -12.28 8.03
C ALA A 89 6.59 -11.66 8.88
N GLY A 90 6.76 -11.64 10.20
CA GLY A 90 5.78 -11.04 11.12
C GLY A 90 5.67 -9.53 10.93
N ALA A 91 6.79 -8.83 10.75
CA ALA A 91 6.82 -7.39 10.53
C ALA A 91 6.14 -6.99 9.22
N ILE A 92 6.31 -7.77 8.15
CA ILE A 92 5.60 -7.57 6.87
C ILE A 92 4.09 -7.63 7.09
N GLY A 93 3.60 -8.67 7.80
CA GLY A 93 2.17 -8.84 8.09
C GLY A 93 1.57 -7.65 8.87
N GLU A 94 2.28 -7.15 9.89
CA GLU A 94 1.86 -5.99 10.68
C GLU A 94 1.81 -4.70 9.86
N VAL A 95 2.80 -4.45 9.01
CA VAL A 95 2.82 -3.28 8.11
C VAL A 95 1.69 -3.34 7.10
N GLU A 96 1.43 -4.51 6.50
CA GLU A 96 0.31 -4.70 5.59
C GLU A 96 -1.04 -4.52 6.28
N LEU A 97 -1.18 -5.01 7.51
CA LEU A 97 -2.39 -4.82 8.32
C LEU A 97 -2.61 -3.34 8.60
N LEU A 98 -1.58 -2.62 9.07
CA LEU A 98 -1.64 -1.18 9.32
C LEU A 98 -2.06 -0.42 8.05
N PHE A 99 -1.46 -0.73 6.90
CA PHE A 99 -1.81 -0.12 5.63
C PHE A 99 -3.30 -0.34 5.27
N ARG A 100 -3.78 -1.58 5.40
CA ARG A 100 -5.19 -1.91 5.14
C ARG A 100 -6.13 -1.18 6.09
N MET A 101 -5.81 -1.14 7.39
CA MET A 101 -6.63 -0.46 8.40
C MET A 101 -6.74 1.05 8.14
N LEU A 102 -5.62 1.71 7.83
CA LEU A 102 -5.61 3.13 7.48
C LEU A 102 -6.46 3.40 6.23
N ARG A 103 -6.28 2.60 5.18
CA ARG A 103 -7.04 2.72 3.94
C ARG A 103 -8.54 2.55 4.17
N HIS A 104 -8.94 1.52 4.92
CA HIS A 104 -10.35 1.26 5.24
C HIS A 104 -10.94 2.38 6.10
N THR A 105 -10.21 2.87 7.09
CA THR A 105 -10.64 3.98 7.95
C THR A 105 -10.91 5.24 7.12
N ILE A 106 -10.02 5.58 6.18
CA ILE A 106 -10.21 6.72 5.27
C ILE A 106 -11.47 6.51 4.42
N ILE A 107 -11.64 5.33 3.84
CA ILE A 107 -12.81 5.01 3.00
C ILE A 107 -14.11 5.17 3.80
N VAL A 108 -14.19 4.57 4.99
CA VAL A 108 -15.40 4.62 5.84
C VAL A 108 -15.74 6.06 6.26
N ARG A 109 -14.73 6.83 6.70
CA ARG A 109 -14.94 8.24 7.07
C ARG A 109 -15.42 9.08 5.89
N ARG A 110 -14.80 8.91 4.72
CA ARG A 110 -15.22 9.62 3.50
C ARG A 110 -16.59 9.19 3.01
N ALA A 111 -16.92 7.90 3.07
CA ALA A 111 -18.22 7.38 2.66
C ALA A 111 -19.35 7.97 3.51
N LYS A 112 -19.18 8.03 4.85
CA LYS A 112 -20.16 8.62 5.75
C LYS A 112 -20.48 10.08 5.38
N VAL A 113 -19.44 10.91 5.23
CA VAL A 113 -19.61 12.34 4.88
C VAL A 113 -20.10 12.47 3.43
N GLY A 114 -19.61 11.62 2.51
CA GLY A 114 -20.04 11.61 1.12
C GLY A 114 -21.51 11.28 0.93
N GLN A 115 -22.04 10.33 1.70
CA GLN A 115 -23.47 9.99 1.69
C GLN A 115 -24.33 11.17 2.14
N GLU A 116 -23.95 11.85 3.23
CA GLU A 116 -24.68 13.03 3.71
C GLU A 116 -24.56 14.21 2.72
N ALA A 117 -23.39 14.40 2.11
CA ALA A 117 -23.21 15.42 1.07
C ALA A 117 -24.08 15.14 -0.17
N LEU A 118 -24.23 13.88 -0.58
CA LEU A 118 -25.11 13.49 -1.68
C LEU A 118 -26.59 13.70 -1.33
N LYS A 119 -27.01 13.43 -0.09
CA LYS A 119 -28.37 13.74 0.38
C LYS A 119 -28.62 15.24 0.35
N ALA A 120 -27.69 16.03 0.90
CA ALA A 120 -27.79 17.49 0.90
C ALA A 120 -27.87 18.04 -0.55
N PHE A 121 -27.07 17.50 -1.48
CA PHE A 121 -27.14 17.86 -2.89
C PHE A 121 -28.50 17.52 -3.52
N ALA A 122 -29.08 16.36 -3.21
CA ALA A 122 -30.40 15.95 -3.70
C ALA A 122 -31.50 16.89 -3.17
N LEU A 123 -31.45 17.25 -1.87
CA LEU A 123 -32.35 18.24 -1.28
C LEU A 123 -32.22 19.61 -1.95
N ALA A 124 -30.99 20.07 -2.15
CA ALA A 124 -30.70 21.34 -2.83
C ALA A 124 -31.27 21.39 -4.25
N LYS A 125 -31.19 20.28 -5.01
CA LYS A 125 -31.85 20.15 -6.32
C LYS A 125 -33.38 20.25 -6.23
N GLY A 126 -33.97 19.66 -5.18
CA GLY A 126 -35.43 19.70 -4.95
C GLY A 126 -35.94 21.09 -4.56
N LEU A 127 -35.13 21.85 -3.80
CA LEU A 127 -35.47 23.19 -3.38
C LEU A 127 -35.31 24.26 -4.48
N ASN A 128 -34.49 23.99 -5.48
CA ASN A 128 -34.24 24.88 -6.61
C ASN A 128 -35.38 24.77 -7.68
N ARG A 129 -36.64 24.77 -7.24
CA ARG A 129 -37.80 24.96 -8.12
C ARG A 129 -37.94 26.44 -8.52
N PRO A 130 -38.44 26.74 -9.72
CA PRO A 130 -38.34 28.08 -10.38
C PRO A 130 -39.11 29.21 -9.68
N ARG A 131 -38.97 29.41 -8.39
CA ARG A 131 -39.52 30.56 -7.63
C ARG A 131 -38.91 30.82 -6.24
N LYS A 132 -37.81 30.13 -5.85
CA LYS A 132 -37.18 30.38 -4.54
C LYS A 132 -35.66 30.50 -4.65
N SER A 133 -35.22 31.72 -4.52
CA SER A 133 -33.87 32.26 -4.25
C SER A 133 -32.76 31.94 -5.26
N ASP A 134 -32.42 32.96 -6.07
CA ASP A 134 -31.25 33.03 -6.96
C ASP A 134 -29.91 32.86 -6.25
N LEU A 135 -29.87 33.05 -4.92
CA LEU A 135 -28.66 32.92 -4.09
C LEU A 135 -28.06 31.52 -4.07
N PHE A 136 -28.85 30.47 -4.33
CA PHE A 136 -28.40 29.08 -4.21
C PHE A 136 -27.91 28.47 -5.53
N VAL A 137 -28.25 29.07 -6.66
CA VAL A 137 -27.92 28.58 -8.00
C VAL A 137 -26.40 28.40 -8.21
N PRO A 138 -25.54 29.38 -7.86
CA PRO A 138 -24.09 29.26 -8.06
C PRO A 138 -23.48 28.09 -7.27
N HIS A 139 -23.96 27.87 -6.06
CA HIS A 139 -23.48 26.75 -5.23
C HIS A 139 -23.89 25.40 -5.81
N LEU A 140 -25.11 25.27 -6.31
CA LEU A 140 -25.59 24.05 -6.93
C LEU A 140 -24.80 23.70 -8.21
N GLU A 141 -24.48 24.72 -9.03
CA GLU A 141 -23.62 24.54 -10.20
C GLU A 141 -22.19 24.14 -9.84
N ALA A 142 -21.63 24.75 -8.80
CA ALA A 142 -20.31 24.35 -8.28
C ALA A 142 -20.30 22.90 -7.80
N MET A 143 -21.34 22.46 -7.07
CA MET A 143 -21.50 21.07 -6.63
C MET A 143 -21.61 20.11 -7.82
N ARG A 144 -22.40 20.44 -8.86
CA ARG A 144 -22.52 19.65 -10.10
C ARG A 144 -21.18 19.50 -10.82
N ARG A 145 -20.45 20.59 -10.98
CA ARG A 145 -19.11 20.57 -11.61
C ARG A 145 -18.12 19.74 -10.84
N ALA A 146 -18.13 19.83 -9.50
CA ALA A 146 -17.26 19.04 -8.65
C ALA A 146 -17.60 17.54 -8.72
N LEU A 147 -18.88 17.17 -8.71
CA LEU A 147 -19.35 15.80 -8.81
C LEU A 147 -19.03 15.17 -10.19
N GLY A 148 -19.17 15.96 -11.28
CA GLY A 148 -18.88 15.52 -12.64
C GLY A 148 -17.40 15.21 -12.90
N ARG A 149 -16.48 15.94 -12.26
CA ARG A 149 -15.03 15.69 -12.36
C ARG A 149 -14.60 14.37 -11.75
N GLY A 150 -15.29 13.89 -10.70
CA GLY A 150 -14.99 12.59 -10.06
C GLY A 150 -15.45 11.38 -10.86
N ARG A 151 -16.29 11.55 -11.91
CA ARG A 151 -16.86 10.46 -12.72
C ARG A 151 -16.15 10.22 -14.05
N ARG A 152 -15.16 11.01 -14.45
CA ARG A 152 -14.37 10.71 -15.64
C ARG A 152 -13.55 9.45 -15.37
N LYS A 153 -14.02 8.31 -15.91
CA LYS A 153 -13.17 7.15 -16.13
C LYS A 153 -11.95 7.61 -16.94
N PRO A 154 -10.73 7.17 -16.60
CA PRO A 154 -9.62 7.29 -17.53
C PRO A 154 -10.07 6.64 -18.84
N ALA A 155 -9.90 7.35 -19.94
CA ALA A 155 -10.15 6.82 -21.27
C ALA A 155 -9.32 5.54 -21.40
N ALA A 156 -9.97 4.42 -21.74
CA ALA A 156 -9.27 3.20 -22.12
C ALA A 156 -8.38 3.57 -23.31
N GLU A 157 -7.08 3.43 -23.15
CA GLU A 157 -6.12 3.50 -24.25
C GLU A 157 -6.53 2.44 -25.26
N THR A 158 -7.01 2.89 -26.40
CA THR A 158 -7.27 2.06 -27.57
C THR A 158 -5.93 1.48 -28.00
N PRO A 159 -5.74 0.16 -28.11
CA PRO A 159 -4.51 -0.38 -28.68
C PRO A 159 -4.46 0.04 -30.14
N GLU A 160 -3.46 0.84 -30.47
CA GLU A 160 -3.14 1.26 -31.84
C GLU A 160 -2.73 -0.01 -32.61
N THR A 161 -3.61 -0.44 -33.50
CA THR A 161 -3.38 -1.55 -34.42
C THR A 161 -2.31 -1.10 -35.40
N ALA A 162 -1.08 -1.53 -35.20
CA ALA A 162 -0.02 -1.41 -36.20
C ALA A 162 -0.32 -2.38 -37.35
N ALA A 163 -0.49 -1.83 -38.52
CA ALA A 163 -0.47 -2.52 -39.83
C ALA A 163 0.97 -2.81 -40.25
#